data_6f9d5ddd68d671c132bf7eca45606bd1
#
_entry.id   6f9d5ddd68d671c132bf7eca45606bd1
#
_cell.length_a   1.000
_cell.length_b   1.000
_cell.length_c   1.000
_cell.angle_alpha   90.00
_cell.angle_beta   90.00
_cell.angle_gamma   90.00
#
_symmetry.space_group_name_H-M   'P 1'
#
loop_
_entity.id
_entity.type
_entity.pdbx_description
1 polymer ?
#
loop_
_entity_poly.entity_id
_entity_poly.type
_entity_poly.pdbx_seq_one_letter_code
_entity_poly.pdbx_strand_id
1 'polypeptide(L)'
;MHATTVLCVRHQGKLVMGADGQVTFQNTVLKHKTKKIRRLYNEKILAGFAGATSDAFSLFQRFEAKLEEYNGNISRAAVELSKDWRTDKILRRLEAMLIVANEEKMYILSGTGDIIEPDENVLAIGSGGPYAMAAALALSRDTQLDARVIVEKSMAIAAEICIYTNTNFCIEEL
;
A
#
# COMPACT_ATOMS: atom_id res chain seq x y z
N MET A 1 2.02 -11.81 -12.03
CA MET A 1 2.55 -12.07 -10.67
C MET A 1 1.78 -11.19 -9.69
N HIS A 2 0.80 -11.73 -8.99
CA HIS A 2 -0.13 -10.95 -8.17
C HIS A 2 -0.31 -11.61 -6.80
N ALA A 3 0.70 -11.54 -5.98
CA ALA A 3 0.62 -12.05 -4.63
C ALA A 3 1.04 -10.94 -3.68
N THR A 4 0.07 -10.25 -3.14
CA THR A 4 0.37 -9.13 -2.22
C THR A 4 -0.90 -8.74 -1.47
N THR A 5 -0.73 -8.41 -0.21
CA THR A 5 -1.69 -7.62 0.55
C THR A 5 -0.95 -6.45 1.17
N VAL A 6 -1.42 -5.25 0.91
CA VAL A 6 -1.01 -4.04 1.64
C VAL A 6 -2.26 -3.39 2.22
N LEU A 7 -2.21 -3.09 3.50
CA LEU A 7 -3.28 -2.42 4.25
C LEU A 7 -2.73 -1.17 4.91
N CYS A 8 -3.44 -0.07 4.80
CA CYS A 8 -3.12 1.19 5.47
C CYS A 8 -4.33 1.68 6.27
N VAL A 9 -4.14 1.96 7.55
CA VAL A 9 -5.18 2.42 8.47
C VAL A 9 -4.70 3.66 9.20
N ARG A 10 -5.55 4.71 9.21
CA ARG A 10 -5.41 5.81 10.16
C ARG A 10 -6.52 5.69 11.19
N HIS A 11 -6.15 5.55 12.44
CA HIS A 11 -7.10 5.41 13.55
C HIS A 11 -6.53 6.02 14.82
N GLN A 12 -7.35 6.81 15.52
CA GLN A 12 -6.97 7.49 16.76
C GLN A 12 -5.65 8.28 16.64
N GLY A 13 -5.48 8.99 15.53
CA GLY A 13 -4.31 9.86 15.29
C GLY A 13 -3.04 9.14 14.85
N LYS A 14 -3.07 7.83 14.68
CA LYS A 14 -1.93 7.03 14.21
C LYS A 14 -2.17 6.47 12.81
N LEU A 15 -1.13 6.55 11.99
CA LEU A 15 -1.09 5.94 10.66
C LEU A 15 -0.24 4.67 10.72
N VAL A 16 -0.81 3.53 10.32
CA VAL A 16 -0.12 2.24 10.29
C VAL A 16 -0.33 1.58 8.93
N MET A 17 0.74 1.12 8.34
CA MET A 17 0.71 0.36 7.08
C MET A 17 1.32 -1.02 7.30
N GLY A 18 0.60 -2.06 6.90
CA GLY A 18 1.04 -3.44 6.94
C GLY A 18 1.09 -4.06 5.55
N ALA A 19 2.05 -4.92 5.31
CA ALA A 19 2.14 -5.73 4.09
C ALA A 19 2.63 -7.14 4.43
N ASP A 20 2.17 -8.13 3.65
CA ASP A 20 2.73 -9.46 3.69
C ASP A 20 4.07 -9.54 2.93
N GLY A 21 4.78 -10.66 3.11
CA GLY A 21 6.10 -10.85 2.50
C GLY A 21 6.13 -11.82 1.31
N GLN A 22 4.99 -12.38 0.90
CA GLN A 22 4.96 -13.44 -0.11
C GLN A 22 5.22 -12.93 -1.53
N VAL A 23 6.07 -13.63 -2.25
CA VAL A 23 6.20 -13.51 -3.70
C VAL A 23 5.83 -14.85 -4.31
N THR A 24 4.83 -14.85 -5.18
CA THR A 24 4.30 -16.04 -5.83
C THR A 24 4.46 -15.94 -7.35
N PHE A 25 4.88 -17.03 -7.96
CA PHE A 25 4.89 -17.17 -9.41
C PHE A 25 3.98 -18.35 -9.79
N GLN A 26 2.92 -18.06 -10.51
CA GLN A 26 1.84 -19.02 -10.78
C GLN A 26 1.34 -19.66 -9.46
N ASN A 27 1.59 -20.93 -9.23
CA ASN A 27 1.16 -21.69 -8.06
C ASN A 27 2.31 -21.99 -7.08
N THR A 28 3.48 -21.34 -7.25
CA THR A 28 4.67 -21.60 -6.45
C THR A 28 5.08 -20.35 -5.68
N VAL A 29 5.27 -20.49 -4.36
CA VAL A 29 5.84 -19.43 -3.53
C VAL A 29 7.36 -19.41 -3.71
N LEU A 30 7.88 -18.31 -4.22
CA LEU A 30 9.32 -18.12 -4.48
C LEU A 30 10.04 -17.46 -3.31
N LYS A 31 9.34 -16.62 -2.54
CA LYS A 31 9.92 -15.89 -1.42
C LYS A 31 8.87 -15.61 -0.36
N HIS A 32 9.26 -15.66 0.91
CA HIS A 32 8.37 -15.48 2.05
C HIS A 32 8.53 -14.14 2.78
N LYS A 33 9.62 -13.43 2.58
CA LYS A 33 9.97 -12.20 3.30
C LYS A 33 10.45 -11.12 2.33
N THR A 34 9.52 -10.50 1.64
CA THR A 34 9.80 -9.37 0.75
C THR A 34 9.31 -8.08 1.40
N LYS A 35 10.12 -7.05 1.37
CA LYS A 35 9.73 -5.73 1.87
C LYS A 35 8.92 -5.00 0.81
N LYS A 36 7.63 -4.78 1.08
CA LYS A 36 6.67 -4.13 0.16
C LYS A 36 6.27 -2.72 0.62
N ILE A 37 6.81 -2.25 1.74
CA ILE A 37 6.60 -0.92 2.28
C ILE A 37 7.93 -0.18 2.32
N ARG A 38 7.91 1.10 1.98
CA ARG A 38 9.04 2.01 2.10
C ARG A 38 8.64 3.28 2.82
N ARG A 39 9.61 3.84 3.53
CA ARG A 39 9.55 5.19 4.07
C ARG A 39 10.23 6.14 3.09
N LEU A 40 9.54 7.18 2.68
CA LEU A 40 10.00 8.16 1.70
C LEU A 40 10.04 9.55 2.34
N TYR A 41 10.77 10.47 1.70
CA TYR A 41 10.83 11.87 2.06
C TYR A 41 11.09 12.10 3.56
N ASN A 42 12.36 11.88 3.98
CA ASN A 42 12.80 12.00 5.38
C ASN A 42 11.91 11.18 6.34
N GLU A 43 11.52 9.99 5.94
CA GLU A 43 10.71 9.05 6.71
C GLU A 43 9.30 9.54 7.08
N LYS A 44 8.81 10.60 6.46
CA LYS A 44 7.50 11.20 6.73
C LYS A 44 6.35 10.62 5.93
N ILE A 45 6.64 9.79 4.93
CA ILE A 45 5.66 9.20 4.03
C ILE A 45 5.86 7.70 3.96
N LEU A 46 4.76 6.95 4.11
CA LEU A 46 4.73 5.52 3.87
C LEU A 46 4.22 5.25 2.45
N ALA A 47 4.88 4.36 1.75
CA ALA A 47 4.46 3.88 0.43
C ALA A 47 4.44 2.35 0.41
N GLY A 48 3.32 1.77 0.01
CA GLY A 48 3.12 0.33 -0.12
C GLY A 48 2.74 -0.04 -1.56
N PHE A 49 3.19 -1.18 -2.02
CA PHE A 49 3.12 -1.58 -3.43
C PHE A 49 2.52 -2.98 -3.61
N ALA A 50 1.63 -3.11 -4.60
CA ALA A 50 1.12 -4.38 -5.10
C ALA A 50 1.38 -4.49 -6.60
N GLY A 51 2.08 -5.55 -7.01
CA GLY A 51 2.48 -5.80 -8.40
C GLY A 51 3.85 -6.47 -8.52
N ALA A 52 4.49 -6.37 -9.68
CA ALA A 52 5.83 -6.92 -9.89
C ALA A 52 6.91 -6.10 -9.15
N THR A 53 7.85 -6.78 -8.52
CA THR A 53 8.89 -6.12 -7.70
C THR A 53 9.77 -5.15 -8.50
N SER A 54 10.05 -5.46 -9.77
CA SER A 54 10.79 -4.56 -10.67
C SER A 54 10.06 -3.24 -10.90
N ASP A 55 8.74 -3.30 -10.96
CA ASP A 55 7.90 -2.14 -11.20
C ASP A 55 7.81 -1.26 -9.94
N ALA A 56 7.83 -1.89 -8.76
CA ALA A 56 7.84 -1.22 -7.47
C ALA A 56 8.99 -0.23 -7.35
N PHE A 57 10.19 -0.64 -7.68
CA PHE A 57 11.39 0.22 -7.60
C PHE A 57 11.24 1.48 -8.43
N SER A 58 10.79 1.32 -9.67
CA SER A 58 10.60 2.43 -10.59
C SER A 58 9.56 3.43 -10.08
N LEU A 59 8.44 2.93 -9.56
CA LEU A 59 7.36 3.77 -9.04
C LEU A 59 7.74 4.48 -7.75
N PHE A 60 8.39 3.79 -6.80
CA PHE A 60 8.89 4.43 -5.58
C PHE A 60 9.90 5.54 -5.88
N GLN A 61 10.84 5.30 -6.79
CA GLN A 61 11.83 6.27 -7.20
C GLN A 61 11.20 7.51 -7.83
N ARG A 62 10.22 7.30 -8.73
CA ARG A 62 9.50 8.42 -9.37
C ARG A 62 8.62 9.18 -8.39
N PHE A 63 7.98 8.50 -7.45
CA PHE A 63 7.20 9.17 -6.41
C PHE A 63 8.08 10.00 -5.47
N GLU A 64 9.22 9.46 -5.05
CA GLU A 64 10.19 10.18 -4.22
C GLU A 64 10.71 11.43 -4.94
N ALA A 65 11.02 11.34 -6.24
CA ALA A 65 11.41 12.50 -7.04
C ALA A 65 10.31 13.58 -7.08
N LYS A 66 9.03 13.19 -7.20
CA LYS A 66 7.90 14.14 -7.14
C LYS A 66 7.76 14.77 -5.75
N LEU A 67 7.99 14.01 -4.69
CA LEU A 67 7.98 14.55 -3.33
C LEU A 67 9.08 15.59 -3.12
N GLU A 68 10.27 15.36 -3.63
CA GLU A 68 11.36 16.35 -3.58
C GLU A 68 11.01 17.60 -4.41
N GLU A 69 10.50 17.42 -5.62
CA GLU A 69 10.10 18.52 -6.51
C GLU A 69 9.02 19.42 -5.89
N TYR A 70 8.07 18.83 -5.16
CA TYR A 70 6.94 19.55 -4.56
C TYR A 70 7.03 19.69 -3.04
N ASN A 71 8.24 19.64 -2.50
CA ASN A 71 8.53 19.90 -1.07
C ASN A 71 7.70 19.05 -0.09
N GLY A 72 7.53 17.78 -0.40
CA GLY A 72 6.79 16.82 0.43
C GLY A 72 5.27 16.93 0.36
N ASN A 73 4.73 17.72 -0.56
CA ASN A 73 3.28 17.79 -0.80
C ASN A 73 2.80 16.48 -1.44
N ILE A 74 2.26 15.58 -0.61
CA ILE A 74 1.84 14.24 -1.04
C ILE A 74 0.72 14.29 -2.09
N SER A 75 -0.23 15.21 -1.94
CA SER A 75 -1.35 15.36 -2.89
C SER A 75 -0.85 15.79 -4.26
N ARG A 76 0.05 16.75 -4.31
CA ARG A 76 0.66 17.21 -5.57
C ARG A 76 1.52 16.14 -6.21
N ALA A 77 2.35 15.47 -5.42
CA ALA A 77 3.19 14.38 -5.90
C ALA A 77 2.36 13.21 -6.45
N ALA A 78 1.25 12.86 -5.79
CA ALA A 78 0.32 11.84 -6.26
C ALA A 78 -0.31 12.20 -7.60
N VAL A 79 -0.78 13.43 -7.76
CA VAL A 79 -1.37 13.91 -9.04
C VAL A 79 -0.35 13.85 -10.17
N GLU A 80 0.85 14.35 -9.95
CA GLU A 80 1.89 14.40 -10.97
C GLU A 80 2.42 13.01 -11.33
N LEU A 81 2.57 12.10 -10.36
CA LEU A 81 2.91 10.70 -10.65
C LEU A 81 1.82 10.02 -11.47
N SER A 82 0.55 10.22 -11.14
CA SER A 82 -0.58 9.62 -11.88
C SER A 82 -0.65 10.12 -13.32
N LYS A 83 -0.36 11.39 -13.56
CA LYS A 83 -0.24 11.93 -14.92
C LYS A 83 0.89 11.25 -15.71
N ASP A 84 2.07 11.14 -15.11
CA ASP A 84 3.22 10.47 -15.73
C ASP A 84 2.91 9.00 -15.99
N TRP A 85 2.30 8.32 -15.02
CA TRP A 85 1.95 6.90 -15.14
C TRP A 85 1.02 6.63 -16.30
N ARG A 86 0.02 7.49 -16.50
CA ARG A 86 -0.94 7.36 -17.60
C ARG A 86 -0.34 7.69 -18.97
N THR A 87 0.57 8.66 -19.04
CA THR A 87 1.08 9.23 -20.31
C THR A 87 2.41 8.63 -20.77
N ASP A 88 3.25 8.15 -19.84
CA ASP A 88 4.53 7.53 -20.17
C ASP A 88 4.31 6.13 -20.77
N LYS A 89 4.91 5.89 -21.95
CA LYS A 89 4.74 4.64 -22.71
C LYS A 89 5.26 3.40 -21.96
N ILE A 90 6.23 3.58 -21.09
CA ILE A 90 6.81 2.50 -20.27
C ILE A 90 5.96 2.30 -19.03
N LEU A 91 5.69 3.35 -18.28
CA LEU A 91 4.94 3.28 -17.02
C LEU A 91 3.52 2.76 -17.18
N ARG A 92 2.80 3.19 -18.21
CA ARG A 92 1.40 2.76 -18.45
C ARG A 92 1.24 1.26 -18.72
N ARG A 93 2.34 0.54 -18.95
CA ARG A 93 2.34 -0.92 -19.09
C ARG A 93 2.45 -1.65 -17.75
N LEU A 94 2.73 -0.92 -16.67
CA LEU A 94 2.86 -1.51 -15.35
C LEU A 94 1.48 -1.81 -14.76
N GLU A 95 1.21 -3.07 -14.52
CA GLU A 95 0.03 -3.54 -13.80
C GLU A 95 0.35 -3.53 -12.31
N ALA A 96 0.16 -2.39 -11.67
CA ALA A 96 0.53 -2.17 -10.30
C ALA A 96 -0.43 -1.20 -9.61
N MET A 97 -0.44 -1.23 -8.29
CA MET A 97 -1.12 -0.26 -7.44
C MET A 97 -0.16 0.19 -6.33
N LEU A 98 -0.31 1.42 -5.93
CA LEU A 98 0.50 2.05 -4.89
C LEU A 98 -0.43 2.66 -3.84
N ILE A 99 -0.18 2.41 -2.54
CA ILE A 99 -0.73 3.24 -1.46
C ILE A 99 0.37 4.19 -1.02
N VAL A 100 0.04 5.47 -0.91
CA VAL A 100 0.90 6.48 -0.33
C VAL A 100 0.15 7.21 0.78
N ALA A 101 0.81 7.42 1.91
CA ALA A 101 0.17 8.03 3.07
C ALA A 101 1.16 8.82 3.93
N ASN A 102 0.68 9.92 4.50
CA ASN A 102 1.34 10.66 5.56
C ASN A 102 0.36 10.91 6.72
N GLU A 103 0.73 11.74 7.69
CA GLU A 103 -0.13 12.05 8.84
C GLU A 103 -1.49 12.64 8.44
N GLU A 104 -1.61 13.32 7.29
CA GLU A 104 -2.81 14.03 6.89
C GLU A 104 -3.60 13.35 5.77
N LYS A 105 -2.93 12.71 4.82
CA LYS A 105 -3.51 12.21 3.57
C LYS A 105 -3.16 10.75 3.29
N MET A 106 -4.07 10.07 2.59
CA MET A 106 -3.90 8.70 2.11
C MET A 106 -4.48 8.58 0.70
N TYR A 107 -3.75 7.94 -0.20
CA TYR A 107 -4.20 7.72 -1.58
C TYR A 107 -3.86 6.33 -2.08
N ILE A 108 -4.74 5.75 -2.90
CA ILE A 108 -4.39 4.69 -3.86
C ILE A 108 -4.10 5.34 -5.20
N LEU A 109 -2.99 4.95 -5.81
CA LEU A 109 -2.62 5.31 -7.18
C LEU A 109 -2.60 4.04 -8.03
N SER A 110 -3.17 4.10 -9.23
CA SER A 110 -3.21 2.97 -10.16
C SER A 110 -2.57 3.31 -11.50
N GLY A 111 -2.23 2.27 -12.26
CA GLY A 111 -1.66 2.41 -13.61
C GLY A 111 -2.61 3.04 -14.63
N THR A 112 -3.90 3.09 -14.33
CA THR A 112 -4.91 3.80 -15.15
C THR A 112 -4.92 5.30 -14.93
N GLY A 113 -4.15 5.78 -13.94
CA GLY A 113 -4.09 7.19 -13.57
C GLY A 113 -5.11 7.59 -12.50
N ASP A 114 -5.79 6.61 -11.89
CA ASP A 114 -6.72 6.88 -10.81
C ASP A 114 -5.99 7.27 -9.52
N ILE A 115 -6.59 8.23 -8.82
CA ILE A 115 -6.20 8.64 -7.48
C ILE A 115 -7.43 8.50 -6.60
N ILE A 116 -7.37 7.62 -5.62
CA ILE A 116 -8.50 7.31 -4.74
C ILE A 116 -8.14 7.72 -3.33
N GLU A 117 -8.91 8.64 -2.76
CA GLU A 117 -8.88 9.00 -1.33
C GLU A 117 -9.95 8.18 -0.61
N PRO A 118 -9.67 7.59 0.57
CA PRO A 118 -10.66 6.76 1.27
C PRO A 118 -11.72 7.59 1.98
N ASP A 119 -12.93 7.02 2.06
CA ASP A 119 -14.01 7.63 2.87
C ASP A 119 -13.78 7.45 4.38
N GLU A 120 -13.18 6.35 4.82
CA GLU A 120 -13.07 5.97 6.23
C GLU A 120 -11.63 5.68 6.71
N ASN A 121 -10.62 6.33 6.16
CA ASN A 121 -9.23 6.17 6.61
C ASN A 121 -8.69 4.72 6.60
N VAL A 122 -9.21 3.88 5.72
CA VAL A 122 -8.75 2.51 5.46
C VAL A 122 -8.56 2.33 3.96
N LEU A 123 -7.37 1.92 3.56
CA LEU A 123 -7.04 1.56 2.18
C LEU A 123 -6.36 0.20 2.15
N ALA A 124 -6.70 -0.61 1.15
CA ALA A 124 -6.01 -1.87 0.90
C ALA A 124 -5.86 -2.15 -0.59
N ILE A 125 -4.76 -2.78 -0.96
CA ILE A 125 -4.46 -3.18 -2.33
C ILE A 125 -3.92 -4.60 -2.37
N GLY A 126 -3.92 -5.18 -3.57
CA GLY A 126 -3.45 -6.54 -3.79
C GLY A 126 -4.54 -7.60 -3.66
N SER A 127 -4.16 -8.86 -3.86
CA SER A 127 -5.11 -10.00 -3.90
C SER A 127 -5.83 -10.26 -2.58
N GLY A 128 -5.17 -10.02 -1.44
CA GLY A 128 -5.79 -10.11 -0.11
C GLY A 128 -6.38 -8.78 0.38
N GLY A 129 -6.26 -7.73 -0.42
CA GLY A 129 -6.74 -6.37 -0.06
C GLY A 129 -8.19 -6.31 0.38
N PRO A 130 -9.15 -6.88 -0.37
CA PRO A 130 -10.55 -6.84 0.03
C PRO A 130 -10.84 -7.47 1.39
N TYR A 131 -10.18 -8.57 1.73
CA TYR A 131 -10.34 -9.24 3.02
C TYR A 131 -9.75 -8.41 4.17
N ALA A 132 -8.55 -7.88 3.98
CA ALA A 132 -7.90 -6.99 4.95
C ALA A 132 -8.73 -5.71 5.17
N MET A 133 -9.25 -5.11 4.10
CA MET A 133 -10.09 -3.93 4.16
C MET A 133 -11.38 -4.17 4.92
N ALA A 134 -12.10 -5.25 4.62
CA ALA A 134 -13.34 -5.59 5.30
C ALA A 134 -13.11 -5.80 6.81
N ALA A 135 -12.07 -6.52 7.18
CA ALA A 135 -11.71 -6.72 8.59
C ALA A 135 -11.33 -5.41 9.29
N ALA A 136 -10.50 -4.58 8.64
CA ALA A 136 -10.07 -3.31 9.21
C ALA A 136 -11.23 -2.32 9.40
N LEU A 137 -12.17 -2.25 8.46
CA LEU A 137 -13.38 -1.43 8.59
C LEU A 137 -14.23 -1.88 9.77
N ALA A 138 -14.50 -3.18 9.92
CA ALA A 138 -15.27 -3.71 11.04
C ALA A 138 -14.59 -3.42 12.39
N LEU A 139 -13.29 -3.66 12.50
CA LEU A 139 -12.54 -3.42 13.73
C LEU A 139 -12.46 -1.93 14.07
N SER A 140 -12.30 -1.07 13.07
CA SER A 140 -12.26 0.39 13.28
C SER A 140 -13.59 0.97 13.75
N ARG A 141 -14.71 0.43 13.27
CA ARG A 141 -16.06 0.88 13.61
C ARG A 141 -16.53 0.37 14.96
N ASP A 142 -16.27 -0.88 15.27
CA ASP A 142 -16.95 -1.60 16.35
C ASP A 142 -16.04 -1.94 17.55
N THR A 143 -14.77 -1.51 17.53
CA THR A 143 -13.84 -1.76 18.64
C THR A 143 -13.05 -0.50 19.01
N GLN A 144 -12.37 -0.56 20.17
CA GLN A 144 -11.45 0.48 20.66
C GLN A 144 -9.97 0.09 20.46
N LEU A 145 -9.70 -0.85 19.57
CA LEU A 145 -8.34 -1.29 19.25
C LEU A 145 -7.54 -0.15 18.60
N ASP A 146 -6.24 -0.09 18.89
CA ASP A 146 -5.37 0.88 18.21
C ASP A 146 -5.09 0.49 16.74
N ALA A 147 -4.60 1.43 15.95
CA ALA A 147 -4.36 1.23 14.53
C ALA A 147 -3.43 0.05 14.24
N ARG A 148 -2.39 -0.15 15.04
CA ARG A 148 -1.45 -1.26 14.86
C ARG A 148 -2.11 -2.61 15.04
N VAL A 149 -2.88 -2.79 16.10
CA VAL A 149 -3.62 -4.04 16.39
C VAL A 149 -4.67 -4.29 15.30
N ILE A 150 -5.37 -3.26 14.82
CA ILE A 150 -6.31 -3.37 13.70
C ILE A 150 -5.60 -3.91 12.46
N VAL A 151 -4.44 -3.35 12.10
CA VAL A 151 -3.65 -3.80 10.94
C VAL A 151 -3.18 -5.25 11.13
N GLU A 152 -2.62 -5.60 12.28
CA GLU A 152 -2.13 -6.96 12.56
C GLU A 152 -3.25 -8.00 12.45
N LYS A 153 -4.40 -7.75 13.07
CA LYS A 153 -5.57 -8.66 13.01
C LYS A 153 -6.15 -8.77 11.60
N SER A 154 -6.28 -7.66 10.91
CA SER A 154 -6.84 -7.63 9.55
C SER A 154 -5.94 -8.33 8.54
N MET A 155 -4.63 -8.17 8.67
CA MET A 155 -3.64 -8.87 7.84
C MET A 155 -3.65 -10.38 8.13
N ALA A 156 -3.81 -10.79 9.40
CA ALA A 156 -3.93 -12.20 9.77
C ALA A 156 -5.17 -12.85 9.13
N ILE A 157 -6.32 -12.19 9.19
CA ILE A 157 -7.56 -12.65 8.53
C ILE A 157 -7.37 -12.77 7.01
N ALA A 158 -6.74 -11.76 6.39
CA ALA A 158 -6.45 -11.82 4.97
C ALA A 158 -5.55 -13.01 4.60
N ALA A 159 -4.55 -13.32 5.43
CA ALA A 159 -3.64 -14.45 5.24
C ALA A 159 -4.34 -15.82 5.40
N GLU A 160 -5.35 -15.90 6.24
CA GLU A 160 -6.17 -17.13 6.40
C GLU A 160 -7.05 -17.41 5.18
N ILE A 161 -7.49 -16.37 4.47
CA ILE A 161 -8.43 -16.49 3.35
C ILE A 161 -7.72 -16.51 2.00
N CYS A 162 -6.74 -15.62 1.83
CA CYS A 162 -6.04 -15.41 0.55
C CYS A 162 -4.79 -16.28 0.45
N ILE A 163 -4.78 -17.24 -0.47
CA ILE A 163 -3.62 -18.13 -0.70
C ILE A 163 -2.35 -17.40 -1.16
N TYR A 164 -2.47 -16.17 -1.60
CA TYR A 164 -1.36 -15.31 -2.06
C TYR A 164 -0.80 -14.40 -0.98
N THR A 165 -1.26 -14.55 0.25
CA THR A 165 -0.88 -13.72 1.40
C THR A 165 -0.33 -14.61 2.51
N ASN A 166 0.87 -14.34 3.00
CA ASN A 166 1.44 -15.06 4.14
C ASN A 166 1.39 -14.23 5.43
N THR A 167 1.86 -14.83 6.53
CA THR A 167 1.88 -14.23 7.87
C THR A 167 3.20 -13.52 8.22
N ASN A 168 4.13 -13.41 7.27
CA ASN A 168 5.36 -12.64 7.46
C ASN A 168 5.09 -11.16 7.19
N PHE A 169 4.54 -10.47 8.17
CA PHE A 169 4.15 -9.07 8.01
C PHE A 169 5.32 -8.12 8.25
N CYS A 170 5.40 -7.09 7.40
CA CYS A 170 6.15 -5.87 7.64
C CYS A 170 5.13 -4.80 8.03
N ILE A 171 5.31 -4.17 9.19
CA ILE A 171 4.40 -3.13 9.69
C ILE A 171 5.21 -1.87 9.99
N GLU A 172 4.78 -0.75 9.42
CA GLU A 172 5.37 0.56 9.59
C GLU A 172 4.34 1.54 10.16
N GLU A 173 4.78 2.47 10.98
CA GLU A 173 3.93 3.38 11.75
C GLU A 173 4.49 4.82 11.69
N LEU A 174 3.60 5.81 11.51
CA LEU A 174 3.87 7.24 11.62
C LEU A 174 3.04 7.86 12.75
#